data_e80730ceb2380f17a2345b47e2fe5c25
#
_entry.id   e80730ceb2380f17a2345b47e2fe5c25
#
_cell.length_a   1.000
_cell.length_b   1.000
_cell.length_c   1.000
_cell.angle_alpha   90.00
_cell.angle_beta   90.00
_cell.angle_gamma   90.00
#
_symmetry.space_group_name_H-M   'P 1'
#
loop_
_entity.id
_entity.type
_entity.pdbx_description
1 polymer ?
#
loop_
_entity_poly.entity_id
_entity_poly.type
_entity_poly.pdbx_seq_one_letter_code
_entity_poly.pdbx_strand_id
1 'polypeptide(L)'
;APFEPRAAAIKAGKLVLQQIHEYARRGMDFAFETTLSGKSYANLLSELKSKGYALHLFFLWIPSPELAIARIKDRVAEGGHHVPAEDVRRRFVRGLRNFFRYESIFDSWMLFGNSKAAPVLIAKRFNGNQEVLDHQEFFKIVGKWATLK
;
A
#
# COMPACT_ATOMS: atom_id res chain seq x y z
N ALA A 1 26.16 -15.99 10.54
CA ALA A 1 26.21 -14.65 9.96
C ALA A 1 25.24 -13.74 10.73
N PRO A 2 25.61 -12.49 11.02
CA PRO A 2 24.68 -11.58 11.66
C PRO A 2 23.44 -11.39 10.77
N PHE A 3 22.25 -11.37 11.39
CA PHE A 3 21.00 -11.10 10.70
C PHE A 3 21.01 -9.67 10.17
N GLU A 4 21.01 -9.52 8.84
CA GLU A 4 20.93 -8.23 8.17
C GLU A 4 19.49 -7.94 7.74
N PRO A 5 18.76 -7.06 8.45
CA PRO A 5 17.35 -6.79 8.17
C PRO A 5 17.08 -6.30 6.74
N ARG A 6 17.97 -5.50 6.17
CA ARG A 6 17.85 -5.01 4.79
C ARG A 6 17.98 -6.12 3.75
N ALA A 7 18.98 -6.98 3.90
CA ALA A 7 19.19 -8.12 3.01
C ALA A 7 17.99 -9.09 3.07
N ALA A 8 17.49 -9.35 4.27
CA ALA A 8 16.29 -10.18 4.48
C ALA A 8 15.05 -9.57 3.84
N ALA A 9 14.84 -8.25 3.96
CA ALA A 9 13.71 -7.55 3.34
C ALA A 9 13.77 -7.59 1.80
N ILE A 10 14.95 -7.42 1.21
CA ILE A 10 15.15 -7.53 -0.23
C ILE A 10 14.86 -8.96 -0.72
N LYS A 11 15.36 -9.96 0.00
CA LYS A 11 15.10 -11.37 -0.32
C LYS A 11 13.61 -11.71 -0.23
N ALA A 12 12.94 -11.27 0.82
CA ALA A 12 11.49 -11.44 1.00
C ALA A 12 10.71 -10.78 -0.14
N GLY A 13 11.07 -9.55 -0.51
CA GLY A 13 10.45 -8.85 -1.64
C GLY A 13 10.61 -9.59 -2.97
N LYS A 14 11.78 -10.15 -3.24
CA LYS A 14 12.02 -10.97 -4.45
C LYS A 14 11.15 -12.24 -4.45
N LEU A 15 11.03 -12.91 -3.30
CA LEU A 15 10.20 -14.11 -3.17
C LEU A 15 8.72 -13.80 -3.42
N VAL A 16 8.22 -12.68 -2.88
CA VAL A 16 6.83 -12.23 -3.13
C VAL A 16 6.60 -12.00 -4.62
N LEU A 17 7.52 -11.29 -5.29
CA LEU A 17 7.41 -11.06 -6.74
C LEU A 17 7.44 -12.35 -7.55
N GLN A 18 8.32 -13.28 -7.21
CA GLN A 18 8.37 -14.61 -7.84
C GLN A 18 7.03 -15.35 -7.67
N GLN A 19 6.45 -15.29 -6.50
CA GLN A 19 5.16 -15.93 -6.22
C GLN A 19 4.01 -15.28 -7.00
N ILE A 20 4.00 -13.95 -7.11
CA ILE A 20 3.02 -13.23 -7.94
C ILE A 20 3.13 -13.67 -9.41
N HIS A 21 4.34 -13.74 -9.96
CA HIS A 21 4.56 -14.19 -11.33
C HIS A 21 4.11 -15.64 -11.55
N GLU A 22 4.38 -16.51 -10.57
CA GLU A 22 3.93 -17.91 -10.64
C GLU A 22 2.41 -18.04 -10.62
N TYR A 23 1.71 -17.31 -9.74
CA TYR A 23 0.26 -17.31 -9.71
C TYR A 23 -0.33 -16.75 -11.01
N ALA A 24 0.26 -15.67 -11.53
CA ALA A 24 -0.16 -15.07 -12.79
C ALA A 24 0.04 -16.04 -13.97
N ARG A 25 1.17 -16.75 -14.01
CA ARG A 25 1.45 -17.76 -15.03
C ARG A 25 0.42 -18.90 -15.02
N ARG A 26 -0.06 -19.25 -13.82
CA ARG A 26 -1.07 -20.31 -13.62
C ARG A 26 -2.52 -19.83 -13.76
N GLY A 27 -2.73 -18.54 -14.00
CA GLY A 27 -4.08 -17.95 -14.10
C GLY A 27 -4.88 -17.99 -12.80
N MET A 28 -4.19 -17.98 -11.66
CA MET A 28 -4.83 -18.05 -10.34
C MET A 28 -5.23 -16.67 -9.85
N ASP A 29 -6.35 -16.57 -9.14
CA ASP A 29 -6.66 -15.39 -8.34
C ASP A 29 -5.78 -15.35 -7.09
N PHE A 30 -5.32 -14.16 -6.73
CA PHE A 30 -4.46 -13.98 -5.56
C PHE A 30 -4.59 -12.57 -4.98
N ALA A 31 -4.13 -12.41 -3.75
CA ALA A 31 -3.99 -11.12 -3.09
C ALA A 31 -2.63 -11.05 -2.39
N PHE A 32 -2.11 -9.85 -2.24
CA PHE A 32 -0.89 -9.61 -1.48
C PHE A 32 -0.95 -8.27 -0.76
N GLU A 33 -0.22 -8.16 0.34
CA GLU A 33 -0.04 -6.92 1.08
C GLU A 33 1.24 -6.22 0.66
N THR A 34 1.19 -4.90 0.59
CA THR A 34 2.33 -4.08 0.22
C THR A 34 2.22 -2.69 0.85
N THR A 35 3.35 -2.02 1.04
CA THR A 35 3.37 -0.59 1.39
C THR A 35 3.10 0.31 0.19
N LEU A 36 2.97 -0.25 -1.01
CA LEU A 36 2.82 0.45 -2.29
C LEU A 36 3.95 1.46 -2.57
N SER A 37 5.07 1.37 -1.85
CA SER A 37 6.18 2.33 -1.94
C SER A 37 7.24 1.97 -2.99
N GLY A 38 7.15 0.79 -3.58
CA GLY A 38 8.10 0.29 -4.58
C GLY A 38 8.00 1.04 -5.91
N LYS A 39 9.13 1.18 -6.60
CA LYS A 39 9.21 1.86 -7.89
C LYS A 39 8.68 1.01 -9.06
N SER A 40 8.68 -0.29 -8.91
CA SER A 40 8.35 -1.26 -9.98
C SER A 40 6.88 -1.66 -10.03
N TYR A 41 6.04 -1.15 -9.13
CA TYR A 41 4.63 -1.54 -9.08
C TYR A 41 3.85 -1.18 -10.36
N ALA A 42 4.14 -0.04 -10.99
CA ALA A 42 3.46 0.35 -12.21
C ALA A 42 3.63 -0.71 -13.32
N ASN A 43 4.86 -1.23 -13.49
CA ASN A 43 5.15 -2.26 -14.47
C ASN A 43 4.45 -3.59 -14.13
N LEU A 44 4.50 -4.00 -12.85
CA LEU A 44 3.83 -5.21 -12.38
C LEU A 44 2.31 -5.14 -12.61
N LEU A 45 1.68 -4.03 -12.23
CA LEU A 45 0.24 -3.84 -12.40
C LEU A 45 -0.16 -3.83 -13.87
N SER A 46 0.62 -3.16 -14.73
CA SER A 46 0.39 -3.13 -16.17
C SER A 46 0.54 -4.52 -16.80
N GLU A 47 1.52 -5.30 -16.35
CA GLU A 47 1.72 -6.68 -16.79
C GLU A 47 0.53 -7.56 -16.39
N LEU A 48 0.07 -7.48 -15.15
CA LEU A 48 -1.10 -8.22 -14.69
C LEU A 48 -2.36 -7.87 -15.50
N LYS A 49 -2.58 -6.58 -15.78
CA LYS A 49 -3.70 -6.16 -16.64
C LYS A 49 -3.59 -6.72 -18.05
N SER A 50 -2.39 -6.73 -18.62
CA SER A 50 -2.17 -7.30 -19.96
C SER A 50 -2.46 -8.80 -20.03
N LYS A 51 -2.38 -9.49 -18.89
CA LYS A 51 -2.76 -10.91 -18.73
C LYS A 51 -4.25 -11.13 -18.43
N GLY A 52 -5.06 -10.07 -18.41
CA GLY A 52 -6.50 -10.15 -18.20
C GLY A 52 -6.95 -10.08 -16.74
N TYR A 53 -6.07 -9.75 -15.81
CA TYR A 53 -6.46 -9.58 -14.40
C TYR A 53 -7.29 -8.32 -14.18
N ALA A 54 -8.35 -8.44 -13.39
CA ALA A 54 -8.99 -7.32 -12.74
C ALA A 54 -8.20 -6.96 -11.47
N LEU A 55 -7.85 -5.68 -11.31
CA LEU A 55 -7.03 -5.19 -10.21
C LEU A 55 -7.86 -4.38 -9.21
N HIS A 56 -7.83 -4.79 -7.96
CA HIS A 56 -8.55 -4.16 -6.87
C HIS A 56 -7.57 -3.73 -5.77
N LEU A 57 -7.66 -2.47 -5.32
CA LEU A 57 -6.79 -1.92 -4.28
C LEU A 57 -7.59 -1.58 -3.02
N PHE A 58 -7.12 -2.05 -1.88
CA PHE A 58 -7.57 -1.60 -0.56
C PHE A 58 -6.43 -0.80 0.08
N PHE A 59 -6.61 0.50 0.19
CA PHE A 59 -5.58 1.38 0.76
C PHE A 59 -5.97 1.80 2.17
N LEU A 60 -5.11 1.51 3.13
CA LEU A 60 -5.28 1.86 4.54
C LEU A 60 -4.50 3.15 4.83
N TRP A 61 -5.21 4.24 4.95
CA TRP A 61 -4.66 5.55 5.28
C TRP A 61 -4.50 5.74 6.78
N ILE A 62 -3.39 6.31 7.18
CA ILE A 62 -3.16 6.86 8.53
C ILE A 62 -2.71 8.32 8.42
N PRO A 63 -3.05 9.19 9.40
CA PRO A 63 -2.84 10.64 9.24
C PRO A 63 -1.37 11.06 9.25
N SER A 64 -0.47 10.25 9.81
CA SER A 64 0.95 10.59 9.90
C SER A 64 1.86 9.37 9.96
N PRO A 65 3.12 9.48 9.52
CA PRO A 65 4.09 8.41 9.71
C PRO A 65 4.43 8.17 11.20
N GLU A 66 4.29 9.19 12.06
CA GLU A 66 4.51 9.08 13.51
C GLU A 66 3.57 8.07 14.16
N LEU A 67 2.30 8.02 13.72
CA LEU A 67 1.34 7.02 14.19
C LEU A 67 1.79 5.60 13.79
N ALA A 68 2.29 5.43 12.57
CA ALA A 68 2.84 4.14 12.12
C ALA A 68 4.06 3.74 12.94
N ILE A 69 4.96 4.68 13.22
CA ILE A 69 6.16 4.46 14.05
C ILE A 69 5.76 4.02 15.46
N ALA A 70 4.78 4.69 16.07
CA ALA A 70 4.28 4.34 17.39
C ALA A 70 3.70 2.92 17.42
N ARG A 71 2.87 2.56 16.44
CA ARG A 71 2.29 1.21 16.29
C ARG A 71 3.34 0.13 16.07
N ILE A 72 4.42 0.44 15.37
CA ILE A 72 5.54 -0.48 15.17
C ILE A 72 6.27 -0.71 16.51
N LYS A 73 6.50 0.34 17.30
CA LYS A 73 7.10 0.21 18.64
C LYS A 73 6.28 -0.71 19.54
N ASP A 74 4.96 -0.55 19.55
CA ASP A 74 4.07 -1.39 20.33
C ASP A 74 4.16 -2.86 19.89
N ARG A 75 4.13 -3.11 18.60
CA ARG A 75 4.28 -4.46 18.05
C ARG A 75 5.65 -5.08 18.34
N VAL A 76 6.71 -4.30 18.31
CA VAL A 76 8.07 -4.77 18.65
C VAL A 76 8.14 -5.16 20.12
N ALA A 77 7.51 -4.41 21.03
CA ALA A 77 7.39 -4.76 22.44
C ALA A 77 6.65 -6.09 22.66
N GLU A 78 5.73 -6.44 21.75
CA GLU A 78 4.99 -7.71 21.74
C GLU A 78 5.69 -8.84 20.93
N GLY A 79 6.94 -8.64 20.52
CA GLY A 79 7.71 -9.61 19.75
C GLY A 79 7.64 -9.45 18.22
N GLY A 80 7.11 -8.34 17.74
CA GLY A 80 7.01 -8.04 16.32
C GLY A 80 8.32 -7.53 15.71
N HIS A 81 8.31 -7.32 14.39
CA HIS A 81 9.47 -6.93 13.61
C HIS A 81 9.72 -5.42 13.63
N HIS A 82 10.97 -5.03 13.88
CA HIS A 82 11.38 -3.62 13.86
C HIS A 82 11.55 -3.10 12.43
N VAL A 83 11.04 -1.87 12.19
CA VAL A 83 11.28 -1.12 10.96
C VAL A 83 11.86 0.25 11.34
N PRO A 84 13.01 0.66 10.77
CA PRO A 84 13.59 1.98 11.06
C PRO A 84 12.63 3.13 10.74
N ALA A 85 12.60 4.15 11.59
CA ALA A 85 11.67 5.30 11.45
C ALA A 85 11.81 6.01 10.11
N GLU A 86 13.03 6.16 9.59
CA GLU A 86 13.28 6.75 8.27
C GLU A 86 12.63 5.96 7.13
N ASP A 87 12.67 4.63 7.23
CA ASP A 87 12.01 3.75 6.25
C ASP A 87 10.49 3.89 6.31
N VAL A 88 9.93 4.02 7.51
CA VAL A 88 8.49 4.25 7.69
C VAL A 88 8.08 5.57 7.05
N ARG A 89 8.80 6.66 7.31
CA ARG A 89 8.51 7.98 6.72
C ARG A 89 8.61 7.96 5.20
N ARG A 90 9.65 7.35 4.66
CA ARG A 90 9.86 7.20 3.22
C ARG A 90 8.73 6.41 2.57
N ARG A 91 8.34 5.28 3.16
CA ARG A 91 7.27 4.43 2.64
C ARG A 91 5.91 5.11 2.72
N PHE A 92 5.66 5.88 3.77
CA PHE A 92 4.44 6.68 3.93
C PHE A 92 4.27 7.66 2.77
N VAL A 93 5.29 8.47 2.49
CA VAL A 93 5.27 9.45 1.40
C VAL A 93 5.12 8.77 0.04
N ARG A 94 5.91 7.74 -0.22
CA ARG A 94 5.87 7.01 -1.50
C ARG A 94 4.56 6.26 -1.69
N GLY A 95 4.03 5.64 -0.65
CA GLY A 95 2.77 4.92 -0.70
C GLY A 95 1.61 5.83 -1.09
N LEU A 96 1.50 7.00 -0.47
CA LEU A 96 0.47 7.97 -0.80
C LEU A 96 0.64 8.52 -2.22
N ARG A 97 1.87 8.88 -2.59
CA ARG A 97 2.17 9.35 -3.94
C ARG A 97 1.82 8.32 -5.00
N ASN A 98 2.15 7.07 -4.76
CA ASN A 98 1.88 5.97 -5.67
C ASN A 98 0.38 5.62 -5.73
N PHE A 99 -0.36 5.76 -4.63
CA PHE A 99 -1.82 5.62 -4.66
C PHE A 99 -2.43 6.54 -5.72
N PHE A 100 -2.14 7.85 -5.66
CA PHE A 100 -2.68 8.80 -6.63
C PHE A 100 -2.10 8.64 -8.04
N ARG A 101 -0.86 8.16 -8.15
CA ARG A 101 -0.24 7.90 -9.45
C ARG A 101 -0.83 6.69 -10.16
N TYR A 102 -1.17 5.64 -9.40
CA TYR A 102 -1.59 4.35 -9.97
C TYR A 102 -3.09 4.10 -9.85
N GLU A 103 -3.87 5.00 -9.25
CA GLU A 103 -5.29 4.77 -9.02
C GLU A 103 -6.07 4.45 -10.30
N SER A 104 -5.68 5.04 -11.44
CA SER A 104 -6.32 4.80 -12.74
C SER A 104 -6.02 3.41 -13.34
N ILE A 105 -4.97 2.74 -12.87
CA ILE A 105 -4.63 1.38 -13.32
C ILE A 105 -5.58 0.35 -12.69
N PHE A 106 -6.05 0.61 -11.47
CA PHE A 106 -6.97 -0.28 -10.76
C PHE A 106 -8.38 -0.21 -11.33
N ASP A 107 -9.03 -1.36 -11.46
CA ASP A 107 -10.45 -1.45 -11.84
C ASP A 107 -11.35 -0.95 -10.73
N SER A 108 -10.95 -1.15 -9.49
CA SER A 108 -11.59 -0.52 -8.33
C SER A 108 -10.57 -0.23 -7.23
N TRP A 109 -10.89 0.74 -6.36
CA TRP A 109 -10.14 0.95 -5.13
C TRP A 109 -11.07 1.38 -3.99
N MET A 110 -10.67 1.04 -2.78
CA MET A 110 -11.31 1.47 -1.54
C MET A 110 -10.26 2.11 -0.63
N LEU A 111 -10.53 3.32 -0.16
CA LEU A 111 -9.67 4.09 0.73
C LEU A 111 -10.27 4.10 2.13
N PHE A 112 -9.56 3.50 3.07
CA PHE A 112 -9.97 3.41 4.47
C PHE A 112 -9.10 4.30 5.36
N GLY A 113 -9.72 4.99 6.30
CA GLY A 113 -9.05 5.60 7.44
C GLY A 113 -8.77 4.55 8.52
N ASN A 114 -7.52 4.41 8.91
CA ASN A 114 -7.08 3.41 9.88
C ASN A 114 -6.43 4.06 11.12
N SER A 115 -6.96 5.21 11.54
CA SER A 115 -6.49 5.92 12.75
C SER A 115 -7.09 5.39 14.04
N LYS A 116 -8.22 4.68 13.96
CA LYS A 116 -8.98 4.12 15.10
C LYS A 116 -8.83 2.61 15.17
N ALA A 117 -9.51 1.98 16.12
CA ALA A 117 -9.48 0.54 16.32
C ALA A 117 -9.97 -0.26 15.11
N ALA A 118 -10.96 0.26 14.38
CA ALA A 118 -11.48 -0.35 13.16
C ALA A 118 -11.31 0.60 11.96
N PRO A 119 -10.95 0.10 10.77
CA PRO A 119 -10.91 0.90 9.56
C PRO A 119 -12.30 1.46 9.20
N VAL A 120 -12.33 2.72 8.72
CA VAL A 120 -13.53 3.40 8.28
C VAL A 120 -13.40 3.77 6.80
N LEU A 121 -14.37 3.41 5.98
CA LEU A 121 -14.36 3.72 4.56
C LEU A 121 -14.50 5.25 4.35
N ILE A 122 -13.52 5.84 3.69
CA ILE A 122 -13.47 7.28 3.37
C ILE A 122 -13.99 7.54 1.96
N ALA A 123 -13.52 6.78 0.99
CA ALA A 123 -13.88 6.92 -0.41
C ALA A 123 -13.68 5.59 -1.14
N LYS A 124 -14.34 5.46 -2.28
CA LYS A 124 -14.20 4.30 -3.16
C LYS A 124 -14.40 4.69 -4.61
N ARG A 125 -13.86 3.88 -5.51
CA ARG A 125 -14.17 3.94 -6.95
C ARG A 125 -14.47 2.55 -7.45
N PHE A 126 -15.57 2.44 -8.19
CA PHE A 126 -15.99 1.19 -8.80
C PHE A 126 -16.63 1.49 -10.16
N ASN A 127 -16.24 0.75 -11.20
CA ASN A 127 -16.70 0.96 -12.57
C ASN A 127 -16.59 2.43 -13.05
N GLY A 128 -15.50 3.11 -12.72
CA GLY A 128 -15.27 4.51 -13.08
C GLY A 128 -16.03 5.54 -12.24
N ASN A 129 -16.93 5.11 -11.36
CA ASN A 129 -17.70 5.98 -10.47
C ASN A 129 -17.02 6.14 -9.12
N GLN A 130 -16.65 7.37 -8.77
CA GLN A 130 -16.06 7.70 -7.49
C GLN A 130 -17.12 8.21 -6.52
N GLU A 131 -17.12 7.68 -5.32
CA GLU A 131 -17.96 8.09 -4.21
C GLU A 131 -17.08 8.45 -3.00
N VAL A 132 -17.29 9.65 -2.45
CA VAL A 132 -16.62 10.10 -1.23
C VAL A 132 -17.63 10.05 -0.09
N LEU A 133 -17.37 9.24 0.94
CA LEU A 133 -18.24 9.08 2.10
C LEU A 133 -17.89 10.05 3.23
N ASP A 134 -16.59 10.29 3.44
CA ASP A 134 -16.06 11.27 4.39
C ASP A 134 -15.29 12.36 3.64
N HIS A 135 -15.99 13.43 3.26
CA HIS A 135 -15.41 14.54 2.49
C HIS A 135 -14.31 15.26 3.25
N GLN A 136 -14.46 15.44 4.55
CA GLN A 136 -13.51 16.16 5.37
C GLN A 136 -12.17 15.41 5.43
N GLU A 137 -12.20 14.11 5.68
CA GLU A 137 -11.01 13.29 5.72
C GLU A 137 -10.39 13.13 4.33
N PHE A 138 -11.20 12.96 3.30
CA PHE A 138 -10.72 12.87 1.92
C PHE A 138 -9.98 14.14 1.47
N PHE A 139 -10.50 15.32 1.81
CA PHE A 139 -9.82 16.59 1.51
C PHE A 139 -8.47 16.72 2.23
N LYS A 140 -8.35 16.23 3.46
CA LYS A 140 -7.06 16.18 4.17
C LYS A 140 -6.04 15.31 3.43
N ILE A 141 -6.46 14.15 2.93
CA ILE A 141 -5.60 13.22 2.19
C ILE A 141 -5.15 13.84 0.86
N VAL A 142 -6.07 14.42 0.10
CA VAL A 142 -5.76 15.12 -1.16
C VAL A 142 -4.83 16.31 -0.91
N GLY A 143 -5.05 17.09 0.15
CA GLY A 143 -4.18 18.19 0.55
C GLY A 143 -2.78 17.71 0.92
N LYS A 144 -2.66 16.60 1.64
CA LYS A 144 -1.37 15.99 1.96
C LYS A 144 -0.62 15.57 0.71
N TRP A 145 -1.29 14.88 -0.20
CA TRP A 145 -0.70 14.50 -1.48
C TRP A 145 -0.23 15.71 -2.31
N ALA A 146 -1.02 16.78 -2.35
CA ALA A 146 -0.66 18.01 -3.08
C ALA A 146 0.64 18.63 -2.58
N THR A 147 0.98 18.48 -1.29
CA THR A 147 2.26 18.94 -0.72
C THR A 147 3.46 18.05 -1.09
N LEU A 148 3.21 16.84 -1.61
CA LEU A 148 4.23 15.84 -1.94
C LEU A 148 4.60 15.80 -3.42
N LYS A 149 3.99 16.66 -4.24
CA LYS A 149 4.29 16.78 -5.68
C LYS A 149 5.69 17.33 -5.93
#